data_8c8733bf9c44696f57397472eb538053
#
_entry.id   8c8733bf9c44696f57397472eb538053
#
_cell.length_a   1.000
_cell.length_b   1.000
_cell.length_c   1.000
_cell.angle_alpha   90.00
_cell.angle_beta   90.00
_cell.angle_gamma   90.00
#
_symmetry.space_group_name_H-M   'P 1'
#
loop_
_entity.id
_entity.type
_entity.pdbx_description
1 polymer ?
#
loop_
_entity_poly.entity_id
_entity_poly.type
_entity_poly.pdbx_seq_one_letter_code
_entity_poly.pdbx_strand_id
1 'polypeptide(L)'
;MSKKIYSVITGTGSYLPTKLVRNQDFLTNTFLESNGEPIKRPNEEIISKFQQITGIDERRYIEDEYVNSDIAFFAGEKALASAGIDREALDYIIVAHNFGDVKHGSTRVDIVPALASRVKYKLGILNPFTVAYDVPFGCPGWLQALIQADYYIRSGDARNILVIGSETLSRVSDPHDRDSMIYSDGAGAVVVSAVESEEPVGILTHVTRTDTAEQVFLLQMGQSFNPEKGDDLYLKMNGRKLYEYALKTVPTAIKTAIDKSGIPITD
;
A
#
# COMPACT_ATOMS: atom_id res chain seq x y z
N MET A 1 -17.85 35.28 3.81
CA MET A 1 -18.27 33.95 3.29
C MET A 1 -18.40 33.00 4.46
N SER A 2 -19.29 32.01 4.42
CA SER A 2 -19.37 31.01 5.50
C SER A 2 -18.15 30.08 5.42
N LYS A 3 -17.49 29.82 6.54
CA LYS A 3 -16.41 28.83 6.63
C LYS A 3 -16.94 27.45 6.23
N LYS A 4 -16.13 26.70 5.50
CA LYS A 4 -16.37 25.29 5.14
C LYS A 4 -15.34 24.41 5.83
N ILE A 5 -15.70 23.14 6.03
CA ILE A 5 -14.78 22.14 6.58
C ILE A 5 -14.01 21.50 5.43
N TYR A 6 -12.70 21.46 5.57
CA TYR A 6 -11.76 20.84 4.64
C TYR A 6 -10.92 19.78 5.36
N SER A 7 -10.47 18.79 4.61
CA SER A 7 -9.58 17.73 5.08
C SER A 7 -8.12 18.10 4.78
N VAL A 8 -7.31 18.23 5.82
CA VAL A 8 -5.92 18.64 5.70
C VAL A 8 -5.02 17.56 6.31
N ILE A 9 -3.94 17.18 5.62
CA ILE A 9 -2.90 16.31 6.18
C ILE A 9 -2.10 17.15 7.17
N THR A 10 -2.18 16.79 8.45
CA THR A 10 -1.56 17.52 9.57
C THR A 10 -0.34 16.81 10.15
N GLY A 11 -0.16 15.53 9.84
CA GLY A 11 1.00 14.77 10.27
C GLY A 11 1.31 13.63 9.32
N THR A 12 2.58 13.23 9.25
CA THR A 12 3.05 12.14 8.38
C THR A 12 3.98 11.22 9.15
N GLY A 13 3.98 9.95 8.79
CA GLY A 13 4.89 8.96 9.35
C GLY A 13 5.18 7.83 8.37
N SER A 14 6.31 7.19 8.51
CA SER A 14 6.68 6.05 7.69
C SER A 14 7.52 5.04 8.46
N TYR A 15 7.45 3.79 8.02
CA TYR A 15 8.37 2.74 8.40
C TYR A 15 9.01 2.15 7.15
N LEU A 16 10.34 2.23 7.10
CA LEU A 16 11.17 1.59 6.09
C LEU A 16 11.90 0.44 6.77
N PRO A 17 11.66 -0.82 6.38
CA PRO A 17 12.36 -1.98 6.92
C PRO A 17 13.89 -1.84 6.80
N THR A 18 14.64 -2.42 7.74
CA THR A 18 16.10 -2.31 7.76
C THR A 18 16.80 -3.36 6.90
N LYS A 19 16.12 -4.49 6.62
CA LYS A 19 16.68 -5.58 5.81
C LYS A 19 16.78 -5.14 4.34
N LEU A 20 18.01 -4.78 3.95
CA LEU A 20 18.32 -4.41 2.57
C LEU A 20 18.50 -5.67 1.72
N VAL A 21 17.79 -5.75 0.59
CA VAL A 21 17.91 -6.82 -0.39
C VAL A 21 18.32 -6.23 -1.74
N ARG A 22 19.51 -6.62 -2.21
CA ARG A 22 20.09 -6.15 -3.47
C ARG A 22 19.77 -7.11 -4.62
N ASN A 23 19.93 -6.64 -5.83
CA ASN A 23 19.77 -7.48 -7.03
C ASN A 23 20.69 -8.71 -7.00
N GLN A 24 21.90 -8.59 -6.47
CA GLN A 24 22.87 -9.70 -6.33
C GLN A 24 22.39 -10.81 -5.39
N ASP A 25 21.49 -10.52 -4.45
CA ASP A 25 20.97 -11.52 -3.51
C ASP A 25 20.07 -12.55 -4.21
N PHE A 26 19.61 -12.25 -5.43
CA PHE A 26 18.83 -13.17 -6.27
C PHE A 26 19.66 -14.06 -7.22
N LEU A 27 20.99 -13.94 -7.21
CA LEU A 27 21.87 -14.74 -8.08
C LEU A 27 21.73 -16.25 -7.85
N THR A 28 21.38 -16.66 -6.64
CA THR A 28 21.21 -18.07 -6.26
C THR A 28 19.78 -18.58 -6.39
N ASN A 29 18.83 -17.73 -6.82
CA ASN A 29 17.45 -18.14 -7.01
C ASN A 29 17.32 -19.11 -8.19
N THR A 30 16.33 -19.99 -8.11
CA THR A 30 15.91 -20.83 -9.24
C THR A 30 14.68 -20.18 -9.86
N PHE A 31 14.91 -19.36 -10.91
CA PHE A 31 13.80 -18.74 -11.64
C PHE A 31 13.23 -19.69 -12.68
N LEU A 32 11.91 -19.79 -12.71
CA LEU A 32 11.16 -20.67 -13.58
C LEU A 32 10.24 -19.86 -14.51
N GLU A 33 9.93 -20.42 -15.66
CA GLU A 33 8.82 -19.97 -16.51
C GLU A 33 7.49 -20.42 -15.88
N SER A 34 6.38 -19.86 -16.34
CA SER A 34 5.04 -20.19 -15.81
C SER A 34 4.59 -21.64 -15.99
N ASN A 35 5.28 -22.40 -16.82
CA ASN A 35 5.08 -23.84 -17.02
C ASN A 35 5.97 -24.71 -16.12
N GLY A 36 6.74 -24.12 -15.21
CA GLY A 36 7.65 -24.81 -14.28
C GLY A 36 9.02 -25.14 -14.86
N GLU A 37 9.31 -24.79 -16.11
CA GLU A 37 10.63 -25.04 -16.71
C GLU A 37 11.64 -23.95 -16.28
N PRO A 38 12.92 -24.30 -16.06
CA PRO A 38 13.96 -23.33 -15.77
C PRO A 38 14.10 -22.30 -16.89
N ILE A 39 14.24 -21.03 -16.52
CA ILE A 39 14.56 -19.96 -17.48
C ILE A 39 15.93 -20.25 -18.08
N LYS A 40 16.02 -20.32 -19.41
CA LYS A 40 17.24 -20.69 -20.18
C LYS A 40 18.31 -19.58 -20.24
N ARG A 41 18.34 -18.70 -19.25
CA ARG A 41 19.30 -17.59 -19.14
C ARG A 41 19.98 -17.62 -17.79
N PRO A 42 21.27 -17.24 -17.71
CA PRO A 42 21.94 -17.05 -16.42
C PRO A 42 21.24 -15.97 -15.58
N ASN A 43 21.23 -16.15 -14.26
CA ASN A 43 20.62 -15.17 -13.36
C ASN A 43 21.24 -13.77 -13.47
N GLU A 44 22.52 -13.67 -13.77
CA GLU A 44 23.21 -12.40 -14.03
C GLU A 44 22.55 -11.63 -15.17
N GLU A 45 22.17 -12.31 -16.26
CA GLU A 45 21.49 -11.69 -17.40
C GLU A 45 20.05 -11.29 -17.05
N ILE A 46 19.32 -12.16 -16.30
CA ILE A 46 17.95 -11.88 -15.85
C ILE A 46 17.93 -10.62 -14.97
N ILE A 47 18.84 -10.57 -13.99
CA ILE A 47 18.97 -9.48 -13.02
C ILE A 47 19.39 -8.18 -13.71
N SER A 48 20.38 -8.25 -14.61
CA SER A 48 20.84 -7.08 -15.38
C SER A 48 19.69 -6.49 -16.22
N LYS A 49 18.92 -7.36 -16.90
CA LYS A 49 17.77 -6.92 -17.68
C LYS A 49 16.65 -6.35 -16.81
N PHE A 50 16.39 -6.94 -15.66
CA PHE A 50 15.44 -6.42 -14.69
C PHE A 50 15.81 -4.99 -14.27
N GLN A 51 17.07 -4.75 -13.88
CA GLN A 51 17.57 -3.43 -13.51
C GLN A 51 17.43 -2.42 -14.66
N GLN A 52 17.79 -2.82 -15.91
CA GLN A 52 17.66 -1.94 -17.07
C GLN A 52 16.22 -1.50 -17.35
N ILE A 53 15.24 -2.39 -17.10
CA ILE A 53 13.83 -2.11 -17.36
C ILE A 53 13.22 -1.30 -16.21
N THR A 54 13.53 -1.63 -14.96
CA THR A 54 12.85 -1.10 -13.78
C THR A 54 13.59 0.03 -13.10
N GLY A 55 14.91 0.13 -13.28
CA GLY A 55 15.77 1.04 -12.52
C GLY A 55 15.95 0.64 -11.05
N ILE A 56 15.48 -0.56 -10.63
CA ILE A 56 15.55 -1.01 -9.24
C ILE A 56 16.89 -1.70 -9.00
N ASP A 57 17.68 -1.15 -8.07
CA ASP A 57 18.94 -1.72 -7.60
C ASP A 57 18.78 -2.55 -6.32
N GLU A 58 17.90 -2.08 -5.44
CA GLU A 58 17.67 -2.66 -4.12
C GLU A 58 16.23 -2.42 -3.65
N ARG A 59 15.78 -3.21 -2.68
CA ARG A 59 14.50 -3.09 -2.00
C ARG A 59 14.66 -3.39 -0.52
N ARG A 60 13.61 -3.11 0.24
CA ARG A 60 13.57 -3.35 1.68
C ARG A 60 12.58 -4.45 1.98
N TYR A 61 13.00 -5.44 2.77
CA TYR A 61 12.13 -6.48 3.29
C TYR A 61 11.99 -6.35 4.79
N ILE A 62 10.80 -6.66 5.27
CA ILE A 62 10.49 -6.63 6.69
C ILE A 62 11.34 -7.63 7.45
N GLU A 63 11.73 -7.27 8.65
CA GLU A 63 12.45 -8.12 9.62
C GLU A 63 11.59 -9.33 9.98
N ASP A 64 12.27 -10.45 10.31
CA ASP A 64 11.59 -11.75 10.46
C ASP A 64 10.62 -11.80 11.64
N GLU A 65 10.88 -11.02 12.69
CA GLU A 65 10.06 -10.89 13.90
C GLU A 65 8.80 -10.03 13.71
N TYR A 66 8.73 -9.17 12.69
CA TYR A 66 7.60 -8.28 12.48
C TYR A 66 6.61 -8.83 11.45
N VAL A 67 5.37 -8.34 11.57
CA VAL A 67 4.29 -8.56 10.61
C VAL A 67 3.71 -7.20 10.15
N ASN A 68 2.80 -7.22 9.21
CA ASN A 68 2.28 -6.00 8.59
C ASN A 68 1.65 -5.03 9.60
N SER A 69 0.92 -5.53 10.60
CA SER A 69 0.35 -4.68 11.66
C SER A 69 1.39 -4.00 12.57
N ASP A 70 2.62 -4.56 12.66
CA ASP A 70 3.71 -3.92 13.40
C ASP A 70 4.23 -2.70 12.67
N ILE A 71 4.53 -2.84 11.39
CA ILE A 71 5.03 -1.72 10.58
C ILE A 71 3.97 -0.64 10.35
N ALA A 72 2.69 -1.04 10.26
CA ALA A 72 1.57 -0.11 10.26
C ALA A 72 1.51 0.71 11.56
N PHE A 73 1.69 0.07 12.70
CA PHE A 73 1.78 0.74 14.01
C PHE A 73 2.95 1.72 14.06
N PHE A 74 4.16 1.32 13.65
CA PHE A 74 5.35 2.19 13.67
C PHE A 74 5.17 3.45 12.80
N ALA A 75 4.55 3.29 11.63
CA ALA A 75 4.22 4.44 10.76
C ALA A 75 3.16 5.33 11.38
N GLY A 76 2.10 4.74 11.96
CA GLY A 76 1.01 5.46 12.61
C GLY A 76 1.46 6.26 13.83
N GLU A 77 2.31 5.68 14.69
CA GLU A 77 2.88 6.37 15.85
C GLU A 77 3.66 7.62 15.43
N LYS A 78 4.49 7.52 14.38
CA LYS A 78 5.22 8.67 13.84
C LYS A 78 4.29 9.73 13.25
N ALA A 79 3.21 9.33 12.57
CA ALA A 79 2.24 10.27 12.03
C ALA A 79 1.52 11.06 13.13
N LEU A 80 1.14 10.38 14.22
CA LEU A 80 0.53 11.02 15.39
C LEU A 80 1.50 11.99 16.08
N ALA A 81 2.75 11.58 16.27
CA ALA A 81 3.79 12.45 16.82
C ALA A 81 4.03 13.68 15.93
N SER A 82 4.05 13.51 14.60
CA SER A 82 4.19 14.59 13.62
C SER A 82 3.00 15.56 13.66
N ALA A 83 1.79 15.05 13.84
CA ALA A 83 0.57 15.87 13.95
C ALA A 83 0.46 16.62 15.29
N GLY A 84 1.14 16.13 16.33
CA GLY A 84 1.05 16.70 17.69
C GLY A 84 -0.32 16.57 18.34
N ILE A 85 -1.12 15.58 17.92
CA ILE A 85 -2.45 15.33 18.49
C ILE A 85 -2.44 14.18 19.51
N ASP A 86 -3.35 14.24 20.46
CA ASP A 86 -3.62 13.12 21.36
C ASP A 86 -4.23 11.96 20.53
N ARG A 87 -3.68 10.76 20.68
CA ARG A 87 -4.20 9.53 20.05
C ARG A 87 -5.64 9.23 20.43
N GLU A 88 -6.06 9.62 21.64
CA GLU A 88 -7.46 9.48 22.12
C GLU A 88 -8.44 10.42 21.40
N ALA A 89 -7.94 11.42 20.65
CA ALA A 89 -8.73 12.34 19.85
C ALA A 89 -8.98 11.84 18.42
N LEU A 90 -8.54 10.61 18.08
CA LEU A 90 -8.87 9.99 16.81
C LEU A 90 -10.31 9.48 16.78
N ASP A 91 -11.00 9.78 15.66
CA ASP A 91 -12.33 9.24 15.37
C ASP A 91 -12.22 7.92 14.60
N TYR A 92 -11.26 7.83 13.66
CA TYR A 92 -11.07 6.63 12.86
C TYR A 92 -9.58 6.28 12.71
N ILE A 93 -9.33 4.97 12.58
CA ILE A 93 -8.08 4.39 12.08
C ILE A 93 -8.43 3.51 10.88
N ILE A 94 -7.90 3.86 9.72
CA ILE A 94 -8.16 3.14 8.46
C ILE A 94 -6.83 2.59 7.95
N VAL A 95 -6.72 1.26 7.82
CA VAL A 95 -5.52 0.59 7.31
C VAL A 95 -5.82 -0.03 5.94
N ALA A 96 -5.13 0.44 4.92
CA ALA A 96 -5.18 -0.13 3.58
C ALA A 96 -4.07 -1.17 3.39
N HIS A 97 -4.45 -2.36 2.98
CA HIS A 97 -3.55 -3.49 2.71
C HIS A 97 -4.23 -4.52 1.81
N ASN A 98 -3.49 -5.56 1.37
CA ASN A 98 -4.06 -6.67 0.61
C ASN A 98 -4.14 -7.96 1.44
N PHE A 99 -3.10 -8.28 2.23
CA PHE A 99 -2.90 -9.63 2.75
C PHE A 99 -2.97 -9.73 4.28
N GLY A 100 -3.15 -8.62 5.00
CA GLY A 100 -3.12 -8.69 6.46
C GLY A 100 -1.74 -9.03 7.01
N ASP A 101 -1.68 -9.74 8.14
CA ASP A 101 -0.43 -10.22 8.72
C ASP A 101 -0.04 -11.56 8.10
N VAL A 102 1.21 -11.64 7.62
CA VAL A 102 1.84 -12.87 7.14
C VAL A 102 3.15 -13.06 7.90
N LYS A 103 3.27 -14.16 8.65
CA LYS A 103 4.48 -14.46 9.43
C LYS A 103 5.62 -14.90 8.52
N HIS A 104 6.85 -14.68 8.98
CA HIS A 104 8.03 -15.19 8.30
C HIS A 104 7.95 -16.72 8.10
N GLY A 105 8.31 -17.18 6.91
CA GLY A 105 8.25 -18.60 6.54
C GLY A 105 6.83 -19.14 6.31
N SER A 106 5.82 -18.29 6.22
CA SER A 106 4.42 -18.68 5.94
C SER A 106 3.87 -17.89 4.78
N THR A 107 2.93 -18.48 4.05
CA THR A 107 2.08 -17.80 3.04
C THR A 107 0.65 -17.58 3.57
N ARG A 108 0.38 -18.00 4.81
CA ARG A 108 -0.96 -17.90 5.41
C ARG A 108 -1.24 -16.49 5.87
N VAL A 109 -2.36 -15.98 5.38
CA VAL A 109 -2.88 -14.65 5.68
C VAL A 109 -3.66 -14.67 7.00
N ASP A 110 -3.46 -13.68 7.86
CA ASP A 110 -4.19 -13.46 9.11
C ASP A 110 -4.78 -12.05 9.12
N ILE A 111 -6.11 -11.96 8.98
CA ILE A 111 -6.87 -10.68 8.95
C ILE A 111 -7.86 -10.54 10.12
N VAL A 112 -7.83 -11.46 11.08
CA VAL A 112 -8.76 -11.44 12.23
C VAL A 112 -7.98 -11.46 13.54
N PRO A 113 -8.07 -10.40 14.36
CA PRO A 113 -8.82 -9.15 14.14
C PRO A 113 -8.20 -8.29 13.04
N ALA A 114 -8.97 -7.33 12.51
CA ALA A 114 -8.53 -6.37 11.50
C ALA A 114 -7.20 -5.71 11.87
N LEU A 115 -6.35 -5.41 10.89
CA LEU A 115 -5.05 -4.76 11.14
C LEU A 115 -5.22 -3.41 11.85
N ALA A 116 -6.21 -2.63 11.46
CA ALA A 116 -6.53 -1.36 12.12
C ALA A 116 -6.86 -1.54 13.62
N SER A 117 -7.55 -2.64 13.98
CA SER A 117 -7.81 -2.98 15.39
C SER A 117 -6.53 -3.36 16.14
N ARG A 118 -5.61 -4.08 15.48
CA ARG A 118 -4.28 -4.39 16.03
C ARG A 118 -3.45 -3.12 16.24
N VAL A 119 -3.49 -2.20 15.27
CA VAL A 119 -2.82 -0.88 15.38
C VAL A 119 -3.41 -0.07 16.53
N LYS A 120 -4.76 0.01 16.64
CA LYS A 120 -5.42 0.67 17.77
C LYS A 120 -4.96 0.12 19.12
N TYR A 121 -4.91 -1.21 19.24
CA TYR A 121 -4.43 -1.88 20.44
C TYR A 121 -2.97 -1.53 20.76
N LYS A 122 -2.07 -1.59 19.77
CA LYS A 122 -0.64 -1.27 19.93
C LYS A 122 -0.41 0.22 20.28
N LEU A 123 -1.22 1.12 19.74
CA LEU A 123 -1.22 2.54 20.10
C LEU A 123 -1.75 2.79 21.53
N GLY A 124 -2.36 1.78 22.17
CA GLY A 124 -2.93 1.90 23.51
C GLY A 124 -4.13 2.85 23.59
N ILE A 125 -4.92 2.96 22.53
CA ILE A 125 -6.11 3.81 22.46
C ILE A 125 -7.25 3.11 23.20
N LEU A 126 -7.77 3.76 24.24
CA LEU A 126 -8.85 3.24 25.08
C LEU A 126 -10.23 3.76 24.67
N ASN A 127 -10.29 4.87 23.94
CA ASN A 127 -11.54 5.44 23.45
C ASN A 127 -12.32 4.42 22.59
N PRO A 128 -13.48 3.92 23.03
CA PRO A 128 -14.25 2.94 22.24
C PRO A 128 -14.86 3.54 20.97
N PHE A 129 -14.99 4.85 20.91
CA PHE A 129 -15.55 5.57 19.75
C PHE A 129 -14.52 5.79 18.63
N THR A 130 -13.23 5.53 18.86
CA THR A 130 -12.24 5.46 17.77
C THR A 130 -12.49 4.18 16.97
N VAL A 131 -13.15 4.29 15.84
CA VAL A 131 -13.49 3.15 14.96
C VAL A 131 -12.27 2.73 14.17
N ALA A 132 -11.97 1.42 14.14
CA ALA A 132 -10.81 0.87 13.44
C ALA A 132 -11.25 -0.21 12.44
N TYR A 133 -10.93 -0.02 11.15
CA TYR A 133 -11.27 -0.97 10.10
C TYR A 133 -10.25 -0.96 8.96
N ASP A 134 -10.23 -2.06 8.20
CA ASP A 134 -9.33 -2.26 7.07
C ASP A 134 -10.02 -1.97 5.74
N VAL A 135 -9.21 -1.54 4.77
CA VAL A 135 -9.60 -1.40 3.37
C VAL A 135 -8.75 -2.38 2.55
N PRO A 136 -9.25 -3.60 2.28
CA PRO A 136 -8.60 -4.52 1.35
C PRO A 136 -8.76 -3.99 -0.07
N PHE A 137 -7.71 -3.33 -0.56
CA PHE A 137 -7.74 -2.63 -1.85
C PHE A 137 -6.31 -2.63 -2.43
N GLY A 138 -6.14 -2.84 -3.71
CA GLY A 138 -4.82 -2.90 -4.36
C GLY A 138 -3.90 -1.70 -4.09
N CYS A 139 -2.89 -1.50 -4.91
CA CYS A 139 -1.88 -0.44 -4.74
C CYS A 139 -2.46 0.96 -4.42
N PRO A 140 -3.62 1.40 -4.95
CA PRO A 140 -4.22 2.68 -4.59
C PRO A 140 -5.04 2.65 -3.28
N GLY A 141 -4.95 1.60 -2.47
CA GLY A 141 -5.72 1.43 -1.23
C GLY A 141 -5.56 2.57 -0.23
N TRP A 142 -4.33 3.05 -0.04
CA TRP A 142 -4.09 4.21 0.82
C TRP A 142 -4.84 5.45 0.32
N LEU A 143 -4.84 5.69 -1.00
CA LEU A 143 -5.57 6.83 -1.59
C LEU A 143 -7.09 6.65 -1.42
N GLN A 144 -7.62 5.43 -1.58
CA GLN A 144 -9.03 5.14 -1.33
C GLN A 144 -9.40 5.38 0.14
N ALA A 145 -8.55 4.99 1.09
CA ALA A 145 -8.74 5.27 2.51
C ALA A 145 -8.71 6.79 2.81
N LEU A 146 -7.83 7.53 2.13
CA LEU A 146 -7.76 8.99 2.23
C LEU A 146 -9.04 9.65 1.70
N ILE A 147 -9.61 9.14 0.62
CA ILE A 147 -10.90 9.61 0.08
C ILE A 147 -12.05 9.35 1.06
N GLN A 148 -12.06 8.20 1.75
CA GLN A 148 -13.05 7.92 2.80
C GLN A 148 -12.88 8.89 3.98
N ALA A 149 -11.65 9.16 4.40
CA ALA A 149 -11.37 10.15 5.43
C ALA A 149 -11.89 11.55 5.06
N ASP A 150 -11.70 11.96 3.78
CA ASP A 150 -12.24 13.24 3.28
C ASP A 150 -13.78 13.28 3.36
N TYR A 151 -14.46 12.19 3.03
CA TYR A 151 -15.92 12.11 3.15
C TYR A 151 -16.40 12.22 4.61
N TYR A 152 -15.77 11.52 5.55
CA TYR A 152 -16.14 11.59 6.98
C TYR A 152 -15.91 12.98 7.56
N ILE A 153 -14.80 13.61 7.22
CA ILE A 153 -14.48 14.96 7.68
C ILE A 153 -15.46 15.99 7.10
N ARG A 154 -15.69 15.95 5.78
CA ARG A 154 -16.62 16.90 5.13
C ARG A 154 -18.06 16.72 5.53
N SER A 155 -18.48 15.51 5.91
CA SER A 155 -19.83 15.27 6.43
C SER A 155 -20.00 15.76 7.87
N GLY A 156 -18.89 16.04 8.58
CA GLY A 156 -18.90 16.41 10.01
C GLY A 156 -18.90 15.21 10.95
N ASP A 157 -18.79 13.98 10.44
CA ASP A 157 -18.76 12.75 11.21
C ASP A 157 -17.41 12.55 11.96
N ALA A 158 -16.35 13.11 11.44
CA ALA A 158 -15.00 12.99 12.00
C ALA A 158 -14.24 14.32 12.02
N ARG A 159 -13.30 14.43 12.95
CA ARG A 159 -12.35 15.55 13.05
C ARG A 159 -10.92 15.13 12.81
N ASN A 160 -10.51 13.94 13.26
CA ASN A 160 -9.15 13.42 13.14
C ASN A 160 -9.18 11.95 12.73
N ILE A 161 -8.50 11.62 11.66
CA ILE A 161 -8.44 10.27 11.11
C ILE A 161 -6.99 9.88 10.84
N LEU A 162 -6.58 8.72 11.35
CA LEU A 162 -5.30 8.11 11.02
C LEU A 162 -5.49 7.17 9.81
N VAL A 163 -4.84 7.49 8.70
CA VAL A 163 -4.88 6.70 7.45
C VAL A 163 -3.52 6.08 7.23
N ILE A 164 -3.47 4.75 7.11
CA ILE A 164 -2.24 3.98 6.94
C ILE A 164 -2.34 3.12 5.68
N GLY A 165 -1.28 3.12 4.87
CA GLY A 165 -1.04 2.12 3.85
C GLY A 165 0.15 1.26 4.29
N SER A 166 -0.03 -0.05 4.34
CA SER A 166 1.01 -0.96 4.83
C SER A 166 0.96 -2.29 4.11
N GLU A 167 2.12 -2.81 3.70
CA GLU A 167 2.17 -4.09 2.99
C GLU A 167 3.50 -4.81 3.17
N THR A 168 3.45 -6.14 3.17
CA THR A 168 4.60 -7.03 3.28
C THR A 168 4.62 -8.04 2.13
N LEU A 169 4.74 -7.53 0.89
CA LEU A 169 4.66 -8.34 -0.34
C LEU A 169 5.78 -9.38 -0.44
N SER A 170 6.93 -9.17 0.22
CA SER A 170 8.02 -10.15 0.28
C SER A 170 7.56 -11.50 0.84
N ARG A 171 6.51 -11.49 1.71
CA ARG A 171 5.96 -12.70 2.37
C ARG A 171 5.09 -13.55 1.45
N VAL A 172 4.52 -12.95 0.41
CA VAL A 172 3.58 -13.58 -0.52
C VAL A 172 4.09 -13.61 -1.96
N SER A 173 5.33 -13.20 -2.18
CA SER A 173 6.00 -13.26 -3.48
C SER A 173 6.55 -14.65 -3.75
N ASP A 174 6.39 -15.16 -4.97
CA ASP A 174 6.96 -16.43 -5.39
C ASP A 174 8.47 -16.30 -5.65
N PRO A 175 9.36 -16.97 -4.88
CA PRO A 175 10.80 -16.86 -5.08
C PRO A 175 11.27 -17.46 -6.42
N HIS A 176 10.41 -18.24 -7.09
CA HIS A 176 10.68 -18.83 -8.40
C HIS A 176 10.22 -17.94 -9.57
N ASP A 177 9.48 -16.88 -9.28
CA ASP A 177 9.06 -15.89 -10.26
C ASP A 177 10.03 -14.70 -10.24
N ARG A 178 10.66 -14.40 -11.37
CA ARG A 178 11.58 -13.25 -11.48
C ARG A 178 10.89 -11.90 -11.18
N ASP A 179 9.59 -11.82 -11.38
CA ASP A 179 8.83 -10.59 -11.08
C ASP A 179 8.75 -10.33 -9.56
N SER A 180 9.08 -11.32 -8.71
CA SER A 180 9.21 -11.14 -7.26
C SER A 180 10.24 -10.08 -6.88
N MET A 181 11.25 -9.85 -7.72
CA MET A 181 12.28 -8.82 -7.49
C MET A 181 11.73 -7.38 -7.45
N ILE A 182 10.51 -7.15 -7.97
CA ILE A 182 9.91 -5.80 -8.03
C ILE A 182 9.35 -5.34 -6.67
N TYR A 183 9.01 -6.27 -5.79
CA TYR A 183 8.29 -5.97 -4.55
C TYR A 183 9.20 -5.54 -3.42
N SER A 184 8.69 -4.63 -2.60
CA SER A 184 9.31 -4.15 -1.37
C SER A 184 8.25 -4.10 -0.27
N ASP A 185 8.67 -4.08 0.99
CA ASP A 185 7.81 -3.95 2.16
C ASP A 185 7.92 -2.54 2.75
N GLY A 186 6.88 -2.11 3.44
CA GLY A 186 6.89 -0.81 4.11
C GLY A 186 5.51 -0.35 4.55
N ALA A 187 5.50 0.76 5.29
CA ALA A 187 4.28 1.43 5.71
C ALA A 187 4.42 2.95 5.64
N GLY A 188 3.34 3.60 5.25
CA GLY A 188 3.18 5.06 5.30
C GLY A 188 1.87 5.43 5.99
N ALA A 189 1.88 6.50 6.78
CA ALA A 189 0.71 6.96 7.50
C ALA A 189 0.58 8.48 7.46
N VAL A 190 -0.66 8.95 7.49
CA VAL A 190 -0.98 10.36 7.66
C VAL A 190 -2.09 10.53 8.68
N VAL A 191 -2.03 11.65 9.41
CA VAL A 191 -3.18 12.16 10.15
C VAL A 191 -3.87 13.18 9.25
N VAL A 192 -5.18 13.00 9.07
CA VAL A 192 -6.06 13.94 8.35
C VAL A 192 -6.97 14.61 9.36
N SER A 193 -6.94 15.93 9.40
CA SER A 193 -7.71 16.72 10.34
C SER A 193 -8.69 17.67 9.66
N ALA A 194 -9.81 17.92 10.33
CA ALA A 194 -10.82 18.90 9.93
C ALA A 194 -10.29 20.32 10.16
N VAL A 195 -10.29 21.14 9.11
CA VAL A 195 -9.92 22.56 9.17
C VAL A 195 -11.05 23.41 8.60
N GLU A 196 -11.49 24.39 9.38
CA GLU A 196 -12.45 25.40 8.91
C GLU A 196 -11.71 26.50 8.16
N SER A 197 -12.08 26.76 6.91
CA SER A 197 -11.48 27.80 6.08
C SER A 197 -12.51 28.50 5.20
N GLU A 198 -12.30 29.75 4.90
CA GLU A 198 -13.05 30.50 3.89
C GLU A 198 -12.55 30.16 2.47
N GLU A 199 -11.26 29.88 2.33
CA GLU A 199 -10.61 29.49 1.08
C GLU A 199 -10.38 27.99 1.02
N PRO A 200 -10.38 27.38 -0.19
CA PRO A 200 -10.08 25.98 -0.38
C PRO A 200 -8.67 25.60 0.12
N VAL A 201 -8.56 24.60 1.01
CA VAL A 201 -7.30 24.10 1.54
C VAL A 201 -7.29 22.56 1.60
N GLY A 202 -6.11 21.95 1.59
CA GLY A 202 -5.95 20.51 1.75
C GLY A 202 -6.46 19.69 0.56
N ILE A 203 -7.28 18.67 0.82
CA ILE A 203 -7.83 17.80 -0.21
C ILE A 203 -8.98 18.52 -0.92
N LEU A 204 -8.77 18.89 -2.18
CA LEU A 204 -9.74 19.68 -2.94
C LEU A 204 -10.74 18.78 -3.66
N THR A 205 -10.28 17.73 -4.30
CA THR A 205 -11.09 16.81 -5.09
C THR A 205 -10.39 15.47 -5.27
N HIS A 206 -11.11 14.48 -5.77
CA HIS A 206 -10.58 13.17 -6.12
C HIS A 206 -11.33 12.59 -7.31
N VAL A 207 -10.74 11.57 -7.91
CA VAL A 207 -11.33 10.75 -8.97
C VAL A 207 -11.04 9.29 -8.66
N THR A 208 -12.05 8.46 -8.81
CA THR A 208 -11.95 7.00 -8.66
C THR A 208 -12.35 6.32 -9.95
N ARG A 209 -11.71 5.19 -10.22
CA ARG A 209 -11.99 4.37 -11.40
C ARG A 209 -11.71 2.90 -11.09
N THR A 210 -12.56 2.01 -11.63
CA THR A 210 -12.36 0.56 -11.55
C THR A 210 -12.62 -0.06 -12.91
N ASP A 211 -11.61 -0.70 -13.47
CA ASP A 211 -11.69 -1.40 -14.76
C ASP A 211 -11.54 -2.91 -14.51
N THR A 212 -12.54 -3.69 -14.88
CA THR A 212 -12.59 -5.12 -14.59
C THR A 212 -12.73 -6.02 -15.82
N ALA A 213 -13.14 -5.46 -16.95
CA ALA A 213 -13.49 -6.28 -18.14
C ALA A 213 -12.33 -7.18 -18.62
N GLU A 214 -11.13 -6.61 -18.75
CA GLU A 214 -9.92 -7.32 -19.20
C GLU A 214 -8.77 -7.23 -18.18
N GLN A 215 -8.93 -6.41 -17.14
CA GLN A 215 -7.86 -6.00 -16.24
C GLN A 215 -7.88 -6.70 -14.89
N VAL A 216 -9.01 -7.30 -14.52
CA VAL A 216 -9.25 -7.84 -13.17
C VAL A 216 -8.20 -8.88 -12.74
N PHE A 217 -7.67 -9.68 -13.67
CA PHE A 217 -6.67 -10.72 -13.40
C PHE A 217 -5.24 -10.36 -13.85
N LEU A 218 -4.94 -9.08 -14.07
CA LEU A 218 -3.57 -8.66 -14.35
C LEU A 218 -2.65 -8.76 -13.12
N LEU A 219 -3.24 -8.75 -11.94
CA LEU A 219 -2.61 -9.02 -10.66
C LEU A 219 -3.56 -9.94 -9.86
N GLN A 220 -3.08 -11.10 -9.45
CA GLN A 220 -3.91 -12.12 -8.79
C GLN A 220 -3.08 -13.06 -7.93
N MET A 221 -3.73 -13.85 -7.10
CA MET A 221 -3.09 -14.98 -6.44
C MET A 221 -3.04 -16.18 -7.39
N GLY A 222 -1.92 -16.91 -7.39
CA GLY A 222 -1.71 -18.09 -8.20
C GLY A 222 -0.67 -19.01 -7.59
N GLN A 223 -0.59 -20.25 -8.06
CA GLN A 223 0.39 -21.23 -7.59
C GLN A 223 1.83 -20.78 -7.91
N SER A 224 2.80 -21.29 -7.16
CA SER A 224 4.22 -21.12 -7.48
C SER A 224 4.52 -21.65 -8.89
N PHE A 225 5.50 -21.04 -9.57
CA PHE A 225 6.06 -21.61 -10.79
C PHE A 225 6.85 -22.91 -10.53
N ASN A 226 7.22 -23.17 -9.26
CA ASN A 226 7.75 -24.46 -8.84
C ASN A 226 6.62 -25.41 -8.40
N PRO A 227 6.32 -26.48 -9.17
CA PRO A 227 5.25 -27.44 -8.83
C PRO A 227 5.44 -28.14 -7.48
N GLU A 228 6.67 -28.22 -6.97
CA GLU A 228 6.98 -28.84 -5.68
C GLU A 228 6.50 -28.01 -4.47
N LYS A 229 6.09 -26.75 -4.67
CA LYS A 229 5.53 -25.89 -3.63
C LYS A 229 4.07 -26.20 -3.29
N GLY A 230 3.46 -27.17 -3.98
CA GLY A 230 2.08 -27.59 -3.69
C GLY A 230 1.05 -26.50 -4.00
N ASP A 231 0.03 -26.40 -3.12
CA ASP A 231 -1.13 -25.53 -3.33
C ASP A 231 -0.97 -24.12 -2.70
N ASP A 232 0.20 -23.78 -2.20
CA ASP A 232 0.46 -22.43 -1.68
C ASP A 232 0.27 -21.39 -2.78
N LEU A 233 -0.44 -20.30 -2.42
CA LEU A 233 -0.73 -19.21 -3.35
C LEU A 233 0.23 -18.06 -3.13
N TYR A 234 0.68 -17.50 -4.24
CA TYR A 234 1.60 -16.38 -4.32
C TYR A 234 1.04 -15.27 -5.20
N LEU A 235 1.49 -14.05 -4.97
CA LEU A 235 1.14 -12.93 -5.82
C LEU A 235 1.77 -13.10 -7.21
N LYS A 236 0.92 -13.06 -8.24
CA LYS A 236 1.29 -13.16 -9.65
C LYS A 236 0.85 -11.92 -10.41
N MET A 237 1.73 -11.42 -11.27
CA MET A 237 1.51 -10.20 -12.02
C MET A 237 1.77 -10.40 -13.53
N ASN A 238 0.85 -9.94 -14.37
CA ASN A 238 1.16 -9.73 -15.77
C ASN A 238 1.77 -8.31 -15.94
N GLY A 239 3.05 -8.17 -15.57
CA GLY A 239 3.71 -6.88 -15.43
C GLY A 239 3.66 -6.02 -16.68
N ARG A 240 3.88 -6.60 -17.87
CA ARG A 240 3.83 -5.87 -19.13
C ARG A 240 2.45 -5.27 -19.41
N LYS A 241 1.40 -6.09 -19.33
CA LYS A 241 0.03 -5.62 -19.59
C LYS A 241 -0.43 -4.61 -18.52
N LEU A 242 -0.06 -4.83 -17.26
CA LEU A 242 -0.36 -3.89 -16.19
C LEU A 242 0.32 -2.54 -16.40
N TYR A 243 1.58 -2.54 -16.83
CA TYR A 243 2.32 -1.33 -17.17
C TYR A 243 1.69 -0.56 -18.35
N GLU A 244 1.39 -1.26 -19.44
CA GLU A 244 0.72 -0.67 -20.63
C GLU A 244 -0.65 -0.06 -20.24
N TYR A 245 -1.41 -0.75 -19.40
CA TYR A 245 -2.69 -0.25 -18.87
C TYR A 245 -2.49 1.01 -18.01
N ALA A 246 -1.52 1.00 -17.09
CA ALA A 246 -1.25 2.14 -16.21
C ALA A 246 -0.83 3.38 -17.00
N LEU A 247 0.07 3.24 -17.98
CA LEU A 247 0.50 4.34 -18.86
C LEU A 247 -0.66 5.01 -19.60
N LYS A 248 -1.67 4.23 -19.99
CA LYS A 248 -2.85 4.76 -20.70
C LYS A 248 -3.85 5.40 -19.74
N THR A 249 -4.04 4.82 -18.56
CA THR A 249 -5.19 5.11 -17.68
C THR A 249 -4.86 6.17 -16.63
N VAL A 250 -3.68 6.09 -16.01
CA VAL A 250 -3.29 7.00 -14.92
C VAL A 250 -3.24 8.47 -15.37
N PRO A 251 -2.62 8.83 -16.53
CA PRO A 251 -2.64 10.21 -16.99
C PRO A 251 -4.05 10.77 -17.20
N THR A 252 -4.97 9.93 -17.69
CA THR A 252 -6.38 10.34 -17.88
C THR A 252 -7.07 10.61 -16.53
N ALA A 253 -6.84 9.75 -15.53
CA ALA A 253 -7.38 9.95 -14.18
C ALA A 253 -6.84 11.22 -13.53
N ILE A 254 -5.52 11.46 -13.64
CA ILE A 254 -4.88 12.68 -13.13
C ILE A 254 -5.49 13.92 -13.80
N LYS A 255 -5.56 13.94 -15.14
CA LYS A 255 -6.17 15.06 -15.87
C LYS A 255 -7.60 15.31 -15.41
N THR A 256 -8.41 14.26 -15.27
CA THR A 256 -9.80 14.40 -14.81
C THR A 256 -9.86 14.99 -13.39
N ALA A 257 -8.95 14.61 -12.49
CA ALA A 257 -8.89 15.18 -11.14
C ALA A 257 -8.52 16.67 -11.16
N ILE A 258 -7.56 17.07 -11.98
CA ILE A 258 -7.15 18.46 -12.15
C ILE A 258 -8.30 19.28 -12.74
N ASP A 259 -8.90 18.82 -13.82
CA ASP A 259 -10.06 19.50 -14.46
C ASP A 259 -11.21 19.69 -13.44
N LYS A 260 -11.47 18.68 -12.60
CA LYS A 260 -12.49 18.72 -11.55
C LYS A 260 -12.14 19.70 -10.42
N SER A 261 -10.86 19.96 -10.17
CA SER A 261 -10.45 20.91 -9.13
C SER A 261 -10.74 22.36 -9.50
N GLY A 262 -10.86 22.66 -10.79
CA GLY A 262 -10.99 24.02 -11.31
C GLY A 262 -9.70 24.84 -11.20
N ILE A 263 -8.58 24.24 -10.81
CA ILE A 263 -7.27 24.89 -10.71
C ILE A 263 -6.56 24.72 -12.05
N PRO A 264 -6.14 25.83 -12.72
CA PRO A 264 -5.38 25.71 -13.95
C PRO A 264 -4.03 25.04 -13.67
N ILE A 265 -3.61 24.13 -14.57
CA ILE A 265 -2.24 23.65 -14.57
C ILE A 265 -1.39 24.81 -15.09
N THR A 266 -0.57 25.36 -14.21
CA THR A 266 0.52 26.26 -14.61
C THR A 266 1.81 25.45 -14.61
N ASP A 267 2.64 25.64 -15.65
CA ASP A 267 3.94 24.96 -15.84
C ASP A 267 4.88 25.14 -14.64
#